data_d82f7869bca5bee543e67f7f2518b0ce
#
_entry.id   d82f7869bca5bee543e67f7f2518b0ce
#
_cell.length_a   1.000
_cell.length_b   1.000
_cell.length_c   1.000
_cell.angle_alpha   90.00
_cell.angle_beta   90.00
_cell.angle_gamma   90.00
#
_symmetry.space_group_name_H-M   'P 1'
#
loop_
_entity.id
_entity.type
_entity.pdbx_description
1 polymer ?
#
loop_
_entity_poly.entity_id
_entity_poly.type
_entity_poly.pdbx_seq_one_letter_code
_entity_poly.pdbx_strand_id
1 'polypeptide(L)'
;MEEIVQLSQHYTKRVLQLLVAGQYWGIQREFKLAPGLTAEEIDHAVRDFELSASRLVMPPEAAFASVQVFNFDDKQWSSGPLPRGTATHNTIIYVSDGGRKWAQDFFLWSAVGRSKHMLKLVFRVVGEDVVVSYDGIYQN
;
A
#
# COMPACT_ATOMS: atom_id res chain seq x y z
N MET A 1 6.94 -11.23 12.16
CA MET A 1 6.49 -11.16 10.75
C MET A 1 4.96 -11.15 10.65
N GLU A 2 4.28 -11.96 11.41
CA GLU A 2 2.81 -11.97 11.46
C GLU A 2 2.23 -10.62 11.88
N GLU A 3 2.82 -9.98 12.87
CA GLU A 3 2.38 -8.64 13.32
C GLU A 3 2.50 -7.59 12.23
N ILE A 4 3.58 -7.62 11.44
CA ILE A 4 3.78 -6.72 10.30
C ILE A 4 2.66 -6.91 9.28
N VAL A 5 2.34 -8.17 8.96
CA VAL A 5 1.26 -8.49 8.02
C VAL A 5 -0.09 -7.98 8.54
N GLN A 6 -0.38 -8.20 9.82
CA GLN A 6 -1.65 -7.76 10.42
C GLN A 6 -1.77 -6.24 10.42
N LEU A 7 -0.71 -5.51 10.78
CA LEU A 7 -0.70 -4.06 10.75
C LEU A 7 -0.89 -3.53 9.32
N SER A 8 -0.20 -4.15 8.36
CA SER A 8 -0.32 -3.78 6.96
C SER A 8 -1.76 -3.95 6.46
N GLN A 9 -2.38 -5.09 6.77
CA GLN A 9 -3.77 -5.36 6.39
C GLN A 9 -4.73 -4.35 7.03
N HIS A 10 -4.56 -4.07 8.31
CA HIS A 10 -5.43 -3.16 9.05
C HIS A 10 -5.41 -1.75 8.44
N TYR A 11 -4.23 -1.19 8.25
CA TYR A 11 -4.11 0.18 7.74
C TYR A 11 -4.42 0.28 6.25
N THR A 12 -4.11 -0.75 5.47
CA THR A 12 -4.50 -0.79 4.06
C THR A 12 -6.02 -0.75 3.91
N LYS A 13 -6.73 -1.55 4.71
CA LYS A 13 -8.19 -1.56 4.69
C LYS A 13 -8.75 -0.17 5.03
N ARG A 14 -8.18 0.48 6.03
CA ARG A 14 -8.61 1.84 6.43
C ARG A 14 -8.40 2.86 5.32
N VAL A 15 -7.21 2.86 4.71
CA VAL A 15 -6.91 3.76 3.59
C VAL A 15 -7.86 3.52 2.43
N LEU A 16 -8.11 2.25 2.08
CA LEU A 16 -9.02 1.91 0.98
C LEU A 16 -10.45 2.39 1.27
N GLN A 17 -10.92 2.25 2.50
CA GLN A 17 -12.24 2.75 2.89
C GLN A 17 -12.36 4.25 2.63
N LEU A 18 -11.32 5.02 2.98
CA LEU A 18 -11.29 6.45 2.76
C LEU A 18 -11.21 6.79 1.27
N LEU A 19 -10.37 6.09 0.50
CA LEU A 19 -10.24 6.29 -0.94
C LEU A 19 -11.56 6.03 -1.67
N VAL A 20 -12.18 4.89 -1.39
CA VAL A 20 -13.45 4.50 -2.04
C VAL A 20 -14.58 5.47 -1.69
N ALA A 21 -14.59 5.97 -0.46
CA ALA A 21 -15.57 6.96 -0.01
C ALA A 21 -15.29 8.39 -0.50
N GLY A 22 -14.15 8.61 -1.18
CA GLY A 22 -13.78 9.95 -1.63
C GLY A 22 -13.36 10.88 -0.50
N GLN A 23 -12.98 10.34 0.65
CA GLN A 23 -12.60 11.12 1.83
C GLN A 23 -11.09 11.36 1.87
N TYR A 24 -10.56 12.07 0.89
CA TYR A 24 -9.12 12.29 0.73
C TYR A 24 -8.53 13.16 1.84
N TRP A 25 -9.30 14.11 2.35
CA TRP A 25 -8.92 14.91 3.52
C TRP A 25 -8.84 14.06 4.79
N GLY A 26 -9.62 12.97 4.86
CA GLY A 26 -9.51 11.99 5.94
C GLY A 26 -8.16 11.29 5.94
N ILE A 27 -7.64 10.96 4.76
CA ILE A 27 -6.30 10.38 4.62
C ILE A 27 -5.25 11.37 5.13
N GLN A 28 -5.34 12.62 4.73
CA GLN A 28 -4.40 13.65 5.17
C GLN A 28 -4.44 13.86 6.69
N ARG A 29 -5.59 13.70 7.32
CA ARG A 29 -5.72 13.84 8.78
C ARG A 29 -5.21 12.64 9.56
N GLU A 30 -5.42 11.42 9.04
CA GLU A 30 -5.10 10.19 9.77
C GLU A 30 -3.69 9.67 9.52
N PHE A 31 -3.11 10.01 8.36
CA PHE A 31 -1.84 9.43 7.93
C PHE A 31 -0.85 10.54 7.58
N LYS A 32 0.43 10.21 7.71
CA LYS A 32 1.48 11.05 7.16
C LYS A 32 1.46 10.91 5.64
N LEU A 33 1.62 12.02 4.92
CA LEU A 33 1.70 11.99 3.47
C LEU A 33 3.16 12.10 3.03
N ALA A 34 3.50 11.49 1.91
CA ALA A 34 4.80 11.66 1.27
C ALA A 34 5.02 13.15 0.98
N PRO A 35 6.28 13.64 1.00
CA PRO A 35 6.57 15.05 0.74
C PRO A 35 5.94 15.53 -0.57
N GLY A 36 5.25 16.66 -0.51
CA GLY A 36 4.58 17.27 -1.67
C GLY A 36 3.23 16.69 -2.04
N LEU A 37 2.80 15.62 -1.37
CA LEU A 37 1.51 15.00 -1.62
C LEU A 37 0.42 15.70 -0.80
N THR A 38 -0.72 15.99 -1.44
CA THR A 38 -1.86 16.65 -0.83
C THR A 38 -3.13 15.85 -1.09
N ALA A 39 -4.22 16.18 -0.38
CA ALA A 39 -5.53 15.58 -0.63
C ALA A 39 -5.99 15.79 -2.08
N GLU A 40 -5.67 16.93 -2.68
CA GLU A 40 -6.00 17.21 -4.08
C GLU A 40 -5.24 16.28 -5.03
N GLU A 41 -3.96 16.01 -4.75
CA GLU A 41 -3.16 15.06 -5.52
C GLU A 41 -3.71 13.64 -5.41
N ILE A 42 -4.19 13.26 -4.23
CA ILE A 42 -4.84 11.95 -4.03
C ILE A 42 -6.10 11.86 -4.88
N ASP A 43 -6.94 12.91 -4.89
CA ASP A 43 -8.14 12.98 -5.71
C ASP A 43 -7.79 12.81 -7.20
N HIS A 44 -6.80 13.54 -7.70
CA HIS A 44 -6.32 13.44 -9.08
C HIS A 44 -5.88 12.01 -9.42
N ALA A 45 -5.12 11.38 -8.53
CA ALA A 45 -4.63 10.02 -8.76
C ALA A 45 -5.78 9.01 -8.84
N VAL A 46 -6.80 9.16 -8.00
CA VAL A 46 -7.99 8.28 -8.04
C VAL A 46 -8.77 8.50 -9.34
N ARG A 47 -8.93 9.73 -9.78
CA ARG A 47 -9.61 10.03 -11.05
C ARG A 47 -8.87 9.43 -12.24
N ASP A 48 -7.55 9.56 -12.27
CA ASP A 48 -6.72 8.97 -13.33
C ASP A 48 -6.85 7.45 -13.32
N PHE A 49 -6.83 6.84 -12.13
CA PHE A 49 -7.07 5.41 -11.98
C PHE A 49 -8.43 5.01 -12.58
N GLU A 50 -9.49 5.74 -12.24
CA GLU A 50 -10.84 5.39 -12.68
C GLU A 50 -11.02 5.60 -14.19
N LEU A 51 -10.29 6.53 -14.79
CA LEU A 51 -10.30 6.72 -16.24
C LEU A 51 -9.60 5.59 -16.98
N SER A 52 -8.54 5.01 -16.40
CA SER A 52 -7.78 3.94 -17.06
C SER A 52 -8.31 2.55 -16.76
N ALA A 53 -8.91 2.34 -15.61
CA ALA A 53 -9.43 1.04 -15.18
C ALA A 53 -10.96 1.03 -15.16
N SER A 54 -11.55 1.51 -14.09
CA SER A 54 -12.98 1.68 -13.85
C SER A 54 -13.12 2.25 -12.43
N ARG A 55 -14.36 2.35 -11.93
CA ARG A 55 -14.63 2.84 -10.59
C ARG A 55 -13.84 2.05 -9.53
N LEU A 56 -13.15 2.77 -8.65
CA LEU A 56 -12.43 2.17 -7.52
C LEU A 56 -13.43 1.52 -6.56
N VAL A 57 -13.19 0.28 -6.18
CA VAL A 57 -14.02 -0.48 -5.25
C VAL A 57 -13.18 -1.14 -4.18
N MET A 58 -13.80 -1.54 -3.09
CA MET A 58 -13.14 -2.37 -2.09
C MET A 58 -12.83 -3.73 -2.71
N PRO A 59 -11.59 -4.23 -2.52
CA PRO A 59 -11.23 -5.55 -3.03
C PRO A 59 -11.96 -6.65 -2.26
N PRO A 60 -12.03 -7.88 -2.82
CA PRO A 60 -12.57 -9.01 -2.08
C PRO A 60 -11.68 -9.31 -0.86
N GLU A 61 -12.26 -9.89 0.19
CA GLU A 61 -11.52 -10.20 1.42
C GLU A 61 -10.28 -11.06 1.17
N ALA A 62 -10.35 -11.98 0.22
CA ALA A 62 -9.22 -12.84 -0.14
C ALA A 62 -7.98 -12.04 -0.60
N ALA A 63 -8.17 -10.84 -1.16
CA ALA A 63 -7.07 -10.01 -1.61
C ALA A 63 -6.19 -9.54 -0.45
N PHE A 64 -6.78 -9.29 0.72
CA PHE A 64 -6.03 -8.87 1.90
C PHE A 64 -5.18 -10.01 2.49
N ALA A 65 -5.60 -11.25 2.31
CA ALA A 65 -4.89 -12.42 2.79
C ALA A 65 -3.81 -12.91 1.83
N SER A 66 -3.80 -12.42 0.60
CA SER A 66 -2.84 -12.82 -0.44
C SER A 66 -1.58 -11.95 -0.33
N VAL A 67 -0.63 -12.39 0.49
CA VAL A 67 0.54 -11.60 0.89
C VAL A 67 1.84 -12.32 0.52
N GLN A 68 2.77 -11.57 -0.09
CA GLN A 68 4.14 -12.00 -0.31
C GLN A 68 5.07 -11.07 0.47
N VAL A 69 6.02 -11.63 1.23
CA VAL A 69 6.94 -10.85 2.05
C VAL A 69 8.37 -11.08 1.58
N PHE A 70 9.08 -9.99 1.34
CA PHE A 70 10.53 -9.99 1.10
C PHE A 70 11.21 -9.33 2.29
N ASN A 71 12.18 -10.03 2.88
CA ASN A 71 12.98 -9.48 3.98
C ASN A 71 14.34 -9.04 3.45
N PHE A 72 14.54 -7.72 3.33
CA PHE A 72 15.77 -7.16 2.80
C PHE A 72 16.96 -7.26 3.76
N ASP A 73 16.74 -7.69 5.00
CA ASP A 73 17.83 -8.02 5.91
C ASP A 73 18.50 -9.34 5.54
N ASP A 74 17.85 -10.16 4.71
CA ASP A 74 18.43 -11.37 4.18
C ASP A 74 19.58 -11.04 3.23
N LYS A 75 20.70 -11.77 3.39
CA LYS A 75 21.91 -11.53 2.60
C LYS A 75 21.70 -11.71 1.10
N GLN A 76 20.72 -12.50 0.68
CA GLN A 76 20.42 -12.70 -0.75
C GLN A 76 20.03 -11.41 -1.47
N TRP A 77 19.55 -10.39 -0.73
CA TRP A 77 19.13 -9.10 -1.29
C TRP A 77 20.20 -8.01 -1.16
N SER A 78 21.36 -8.30 -0.57
CA SER A 78 22.41 -7.31 -0.35
C SER A 78 23.15 -6.92 -1.64
N SER A 79 23.03 -7.73 -2.68
CA SER A 79 23.62 -7.45 -3.99
C SER A 79 22.67 -7.97 -5.08
N GLY A 80 22.44 -7.16 -6.10
CA GLY A 80 21.58 -7.53 -7.22
C GLY A 80 20.32 -6.66 -7.31
N PRO A 81 19.44 -6.94 -8.28
CA PRO A 81 18.23 -6.17 -8.46
C PRO A 81 17.24 -6.42 -7.32
N LEU A 82 16.45 -5.39 -6.99
CA LEU A 82 15.37 -5.53 -6.02
C LEU A 82 14.33 -6.53 -6.52
N PRO A 83 13.75 -7.33 -5.61
CA PRO A 83 12.71 -8.27 -6.00
C PRO A 83 11.46 -7.54 -6.45
N ARG A 84 10.74 -8.15 -7.38
CA ARG A 84 9.43 -7.67 -7.80
C ARG A 84 8.37 -8.62 -7.29
N GLY A 85 7.26 -8.05 -6.84
CA GLY A 85 6.10 -8.85 -6.49
C GLY A 85 5.56 -9.60 -7.69
N THR A 86 4.97 -10.75 -7.43
CA THR A 86 4.35 -11.57 -8.48
C THR A 86 2.87 -11.22 -8.62
N ALA A 87 2.32 -11.46 -9.82
CA ALA A 87 0.90 -11.22 -10.08
C ALA A 87 -0.02 -12.14 -9.27
N THR A 88 0.54 -13.16 -8.60
CA THR A 88 -0.24 -14.11 -7.80
C THR A 88 -0.61 -13.58 -6.41
N HIS A 89 0.07 -12.51 -5.95
CA HIS A 89 -0.19 -11.91 -4.65
C HIS A 89 -0.75 -10.50 -4.82
N ASN A 90 -1.73 -10.14 -3.98
CA ASN A 90 -2.32 -8.81 -4.03
C ASN A 90 -1.56 -7.80 -3.16
N THR A 91 -0.88 -8.29 -2.12
CA THR A 91 -0.08 -7.48 -1.21
C THR A 91 1.36 -7.93 -1.25
N ILE A 92 2.28 -6.99 -1.46
CA ILE A 92 3.71 -7.27 -1.40
C ILE A 92 4.31 -6.39 -0.31
N ILE A 93 5.00 -7.01 0.63
CA ILE A 93 5.62 -6.33 1.78
C ILE A 93 7.13 -6.46 1.68
N TYR A 94 7.84 -5.35 1.82
CA TYR A 94 9.30 -5.27 1.77
C TYR A 94 9.78 -4.83 3.15
N VAL A 95 10.34 -5.76 3.92
CA VAL A 95 10.78 -5.53 5.30
C VAL A 95 12.26 -5.19 5.32
N SER A 96 12.64 -4.22 6.16
CA SER A 96 14.04 -3.82 6.38
C SER A 96 14.24 -3.37 7.82
N ASP A 97 15.50 -3.08 8.17
CA ASP A 97 15.90 -2.54 9.48
C ASP A 97 15.36 -3.38 10.65
N GLY A 98 15.56 -4.72 10.56
CA GLY A 98 15.15 -5.64 11.62
C GLY A 98 13.65 -5.68 11.88
N GLY A 99 12.84 -5.34 10.88
CA GLY A 99 11.38 -5.26 11.01
C GLY A 99 10.87 -3.92 11.53
N ARG A 100 11.75 -2.93 11.66
CA ARG A 100 11.38 -1.59 12.16
C ARG A 100 10.89 -0.66 11.07
N LYS A 101 11.06 -1.07 9.81
CA LYS A 101 10.59 -0.34 8.65
C LYS A 101 10.13 -1.33 7.60
N TRP A 102 9.00 -1.05 6.96
CA TRP A 102 8.56 -1.83 5.81
C TRP A 102 7.72 -0.98 4.87
N ALA A 103 7.78 -1.33 3.61
CA ALA A 103 6.93 -0.74 2.58
C ALA A 103 5.95 -1.80 2.11
N GLN A 104 4.79 -1.37 1.64
CA GLN A 104 3.77 -2.26 1.13
C GLN A 104 3.24 -1.72 -0.19
N ASP A 105 3.12 -2.60 -1.18
CA ASP A 105 2.40 -2.36 -2.40
C ASP A 105 1.14 -3.22 -2.39
N PHE A 106 0.00 -2.60 -2.67
CA PHE A 106 -1.30 -3.27 -2.69
C PHE A 106 -1.99 -2.97 -4.02
N PHE A 107 -2.31 -4.01 -4.78
CA PHE A 107 -3.01 -3.83 -6.05
C PHE A 107 -4.43 -3.35 -5.84
N LEU A 108 -4.78 -2.26 -6.49
CA LEU A 108 -6.12 -1.67 -6.41
C LEU A 108 -7.10 -2.44 -7.31
N TRP A 109 -8.35 -2.47 -6.88
CA TRP A 109 -9.43 -3.13 -7.60
C TRP A 109 -10.42 -2.11 -8.11
N SER A 110 -10.88 -2.33 -9.33
CA SER A 110 -11.97 -1.57 -9.92
C SER A 110 -13.20 -2.43 -10.07
N ALA A 111 -14.31 -1.83 -10.51
CA ALA A 111 -15.55 -2.56 -10.72
C ALA A 111 -15.43 -3.70 -11.74
N VAL A 112 -14.38 -3.67 -12.60
CA VAL A 112 -14.13 -4.72 -13.59
C VAL A 112 -13.04 -5.72 -13.15
N GLY A 113 -12.49 -5.57 -11.96
CA GLY A 113 -11.53 -6.51 -11.40
C GLY A 113 -10.22 -5.85 -10.95
N ARG A 114 -9.23 -6.70 -10.68
CA ARG A 114 -7.92 -6.26 -10.23
C ARG A 114 -7.22 -5.45 -11.32
N SER A 115 -6.63 -4.32 -10.91
CA SER A 115 -5.89 -3.43 -11.82
C SER A 115 -4.39 -3.68 -11.76
N LYS A 116 -3.64 -2.90 -12.55
CA LYS A 116 -2.18 -2.86 -12.52
C LYS A 116 -1.66 -1.71 -11.64
N HIS A 117 -2.56 -0.93 -11.03
CA HIS A 117 -2.18 0.16 -10.15
C HIS A 117 -2.00 -0.33 -8.73
N MET A 118 -1.02 0.23 -8.04
CA MET A 118 -0.68 -0.15 -6.67
C MET A 118 -0.76 1.04 -5.75
N LEU A 119 -1.34 0.81 -4.57
CA LEU A 119 -1.29 1.74 -3.45
C LEU A 119 -0.04 1.43 -2.64
N LYS A 120 0.79 2.44 -2.40
CA LYS A 120 1.99 2.28 -1.59
C LYS A 120 1.82 2.93 -0.23
N LEU A 121 2.07 2.16 0.81
CA LEU A 121 2.15 2.63 2.19
C LEU A 121 3.54 2.33 2.72
N VAL A 122 4.05 3.20 3.59
CA VAL A 122 5.34 3.00 4.27
C VAL A 122 5.09 3.03 5.77
N PHE A 123 5.66 2.06 6.47
CA PHE A 123 5.49 1.88 7.90
C PHE A 123 6.84 2.03 8.60
N ARG A 124 6.85 2.71 9.72
CA ARG A 124 8.05 2.90 10.53
C ARG A 124 7.70 2.76 12.00
N VAL A 125 8.48 1.95 12.71
CA VAL A 125 8.35 1.83 14.16
C VAL A 125 9.14 2.95 14.82
N VAL A 126 8.45 3.75 15.64
CA VAL A 126 9.05 4.84 16.40
C VAL A 126 8.68 4.62 17.88
N GLY A 127 9.64 4.12 18.67
CA GLY A 127 9.35 3.71 20.03
C GLY A 127 8.38 2.53 20.06
N GLU A 128 7.23 2.69 20.69
CA GLU A 128 6.18 1.68 20.74
C GLU A 128 5.09 1.91 19.68
N ASP A 129 5.21 2.99 18.91
CA ASP A 129 4.20 3.37 17.93
C ASP A 129 4.61 2.99 16.53
N VAL A 130 3.62 2.86 15.65
CA VAL A 130 3.84 2.67 14.21
C VAL A 130 3.33 3.91 13.50
N VAL A 131 4.22 4.55 12.74
CA VAL A 131 3.88 5.69 11.88
C VAL A 131 3.59 5.16 10.49
N VAL A 132 2.41 5.47 9.96
CA VAL A 132 1.98 5.04 8.64
C VAL A 132 1.99 6.23 7.70
N SER A 133 2.69 6.09 6.59
CA SER A 133 2.77 7.11 5.54
C SER A 133 2.06 6.64 4.29
N TYR A 134 1.17 7.49 3.77
CA TYR A 134 0.54 7.31 2.46
C TYR A 134 1.52 7.81 1.40
N ASP A 135 1.98 6.93 0.54
CA ASP A 135 3.04 7.24 -0.41
C ASP A 135 2.54 7.46 -1.84
N GLY A 136 1.33 7.04 -2.14
CA GLY A 136 0.69 7.31 -3.42
C GLY A 136 0.16 6.09 -4.15
N ILE A 137 -0.37 6.35 -5.35
CA ILE A 137 -0.86 5.32 -6.27
C ILE A 137 0.07 5.31 -7.47
N TYR A 138 0.59 4.15 -7.79
CA TYR A 138 1.54 3.96 -8.88
C TYR A 138 1.05 2.92 -9.87
N GLN A 139 1.38 3.09 -11.13
CA GLN A 139 1.15 2.07 -12.14
C GLN A 139 2.38 1.18 -12.23
N ASN A 140 2.14 -0.11 -12.18
CA ASN A 140 3.19 -1.11 -12.31
C ASN A 140 3.67 -1.24 -13.77
#